data_789baa2dd4c37460a887a664b31c2d62
#
_entry.id   789baa2dd4c37460a887a664b31c2d62
#
_cell.length_a   1.000
_cell.length_b   1.000
_cell.length_c   1.000
_cell.angle_alpha   90.00
_cell.angle_beta   90.00
_cell.angle_gamma   90.00
#
_symmetry.space_group_name_H-M   'P 1'
#
loop_
_entity.id
_entity.type
_entity.pdbx_description
1 polymer ?
#
loop_
_entity_poly.entity_id
_entity_poly.type
_entity_poly.pdbx_seq_one_letter_code
_entity_poly.pdbx_strand_id
1 'polypeptide(L)'
;LGIATQAVHLVGFVSLQAQFSHMWVQQRAWSKPNDPGQYDTLMGGMVPAQNTLDEALARETWEEAGLLLSDLPALTYGGRVSLRRPAHEANHTMGGAGYMVEHIDWFLADVPVGRVPDNQDGEVDNFSLLDMETLLSTLYGQKFTTEASMVLAAALGAINGPLNAPRPN
;
A
#
# COMPACT_ATOMS: atom_id res chain seq x y z
N LEU A 1 16.38 -17.05 13.78
CA LEU A 1 16.08 -17.11 12.35
C LEU A 1 14.95 -16.11 12.08
N GLY A 2 15.17 -15.17 11.15
CA GLY A 2 14.17 -14.21 10.73
C GLY A 2 13.32 -14.75 9.56
N ILE A 3 12.06 -14.31 9.49
CA ILE A 3 11.22 -14.53 8.33
C ILE A 3 11.24 -13.22 7.53
N ALA A 4 11.57 -13.31 6.24
CA ALA A 4 11.47 -12.20 5.32
C ALA A 4 10.21 -12.39 4.46
N THR A 5 9.37 -11.37 4.39
CA THR A 5 8.19 -11.32 3.54
C THR A 5 8.32 -10.16 2.55
N GLN A 6 7.62 -10.26 1.43
CA GLN A 6 7.53 -9.18 0.45
C GLN A 6 6.07 -8.79 0.27
N ALA A 7 5.83 -7.50 0.22
CA ALA A 7 4.53 -6.93 -0.05
C ALA A 7 4.64 -5.89 -1.18
N VAL A 8 3.51 -5.58 -1.79
CA VAL A 8 3.38 -4.54 -2.80
C VAL A 8 2.26 -3.59 -2.42
N HIS A 9 2.51 -2.29 -2.56
CA HIS A 9 1.52 -1.25 -2.35
C HIS A 9 1.34 -0.38 -3.59
N LEU A 10 0.11 0.05 -3.82
CA LEU A 10 -0.22 1.02 -4.85
C LEU A 10 -0.75 2.31 -4.20
N VAL A 11 -0.07 3.41 -4.45
CA VAL A 11 -0.52 4.75 -4.08
C VAL A 11 -1.24 5.35 -5.28
N GLY A 12 -2.54 5.48 -5.20
CA GLY A 12 -3.39 6.05 -6.25
C GLY A 12 -3.72 7.51 -5.95
N PHE A 13 -3.32 8.39 -6.82
CA PHE A 13 -3.64 9.82 -6.70
C PHE A 13 -4.54 10.27 -7.84
N VAL A 14 -5.19 11.39 -7.65
CA VAL A 14 -5.95 12.08 -8.70
C VAL A 14 -5.28 13.42 -8.97
N SER A 15 -4.92 13.65 -10.24
CA SER A 15 -4.37 14.91 -10.69
C SER A 15 -5.47 15.81 -11.24
N LEU A 16 -5.49 17.07 -10.79
CA LEU A 16 -6.27 18.13 -11.40
C LEU A 16 -5.30 19.18 -11.95
N GLN A 17 -5.43 19.52 -13.24
CA GLN A 17 -4.58 20.50 -13.92
C GLN A 17 -3.07 20.18 -13.77
N ALA A 18 -2.69 18.90 -13.90
CA ALA A 18 -1.33 18.39 -13.74
C ALA A 18 -0.71 18.59 -12.34
N GLN A 19 -1.54 18.79 -11.33
CA GLN A 19 -1.12 18.87 -9.94
C GLN A 19 -1.82 17.79 -9.11
N PHE A 20 -1.12 17.22 -8.14
CA PHE A 20 -1.70 16.34 -7.14
C PHE A 20 -2.82 17.07 -6.39
N SER A 21 -3.99 16.51 -6.41
CA SER A 21 -5.16 17.07 -5.77
C SER A 21 -5.63 16.21 -4.60
N HIS A 22 -5.84 14.93 -4.86
CA HIS A 22 -6.42 13.99 -3.92
C HIS A 22 -5.72 12.64 -4.02
N MET A 23 -5.90 11.82 -2.98
CA MET A 23 -5.38 10.46 -2.94
C MET A 23 -6.49 9.48 -2.53
N TRP A 24 -6.59 8.38 -3.26
CA TRP A 24 -7.44 7.27 -2.87
C TRP A 24 -6.81 6.48 -1.75
N VAL A 25 -7.59 6.25 -0.70
CA VAL A 25 -7.24 5.37 0.41
C VAL A 25 -8.34 4.35 0.61
N GLN A 26 -7.98 3.14 1.02
CA GLN A 26 -8.94 2.11 1.41
C GLN A 26 -9.10 2.07 2.93
N GLN A 27 -10.25 1.66 3.41
CA GLN A 27 -10.48 1.24 4.77
C GLN A 27 -10.54 -0.29 4.78
N ARG A 28 -9.68 -0.92 5.55
CA ARG A 28 -9.62 -2.38 5.69
C ARG A 28 -10.92 -2.90 6.28
N ALA A 29 -11.38 -4.04 5.76
CA ALA A 29 -12.59 -4.67 6.27
C ALA A 29 -12.45 -4.99 7.78
N TRP A 30 -13.52 -4.83 8.51
CA TRP A 30 -13.57 -5.12 9.94
C TRP A 30 -13.37 -6.61 10.26
N SER A 31 -13.54 -7.49 9.27
CA SER A 31 -13.28 -8.93 9.35
C SER A 31 -11.81 -9.32 9.23
N LYS A 32 -10.93 -8.40 8.84
CA LYS A 32 -9.49 -8.68 8.71
C LYS A 32 -8.89 -8.99 10.08
N PRO A 33 -8.02 -10.02 10.19
CA PRO A 33 -7.39 -10.39 11.46
C PRO A 33 -6.36 -9.37 11.94
N ASN A 34 -5.75 -8.63 11.01
CA ASN A 34 -4.75 -7.61 11.30
C ASN A 34 -5.28 -6.23 10.93
N ASP A 35 -5.17 -5.27 11.85
CA ASP A 35 -5.50 -3.86 11.66
C ASP A 35 -6.91 -3.63 11.06
N PRO A 36 -7.98 -4.28 11.62
CA PRO A 36 -9.34 -4.12 11.12
C PRO A 36 -9.78 -2.65 11.20
N GLY A 37 -10.41 -2.17 10.14
CA GLY A 37 -10.96 -0.82 10.07
C GLY A 37 -9.92 0.31 9.94
N GLN A 38 -8.62 0.02 9.95
CA GLN A 38 -7.61 1.03 9.68
C GLN A 38 -7.57 1.39 8.20
N TYR A 39 -7.05 2.59 7.91
CA TYR A 39 -6.80 3.01 6.53
C TYR A 39 -5.51 2.37 5.98
N ASP A 40 -5.51 2.18 4.68
CA ASP A 40 -4.37 1.68 3.91
C ASP A 40 -4.20 2.51 2.63
N THR A 41 -3.15 2.27 1.86
CA THR A 41 -2.99 2.83 0.51
C THR A 41 -4.15 2.38 -0.38
N LEU A 42 -4.21 2.79 -1.64
CA LEU A 42 -5.27 2.34 -2.57
C LEU A 42 -5.35 0.81 -2.65
N MET A 43 -4.21 0.13 -2.58
CA MET A 43 -4.08 -1.32 -2.50
C MET A 43 -2.81 -1.69 -1.76
N GLY A 44 -2.87 -2.76 -0.95
CA GLY A 44 -1.70 -3.32 -0.26
C GLY A 44 -1.84 -4.83 -0.08
N GLY A 45 -0.97 -5.60 -0.73
CA GLY A 45 -1.03 -7.06 -0.71
C GLY A 45 0.33 -7.73 -0.59
N MET A 46 0.31 -9.01 -0.22
CA MET A 46 1.51 -9.84 -0.12
C MET A 46 1.92 -10.35 -1.50
N VAL A 47 3.23 -10.45 -1.71
CA VAL A 47 3.80 -11.11 -2.89
C VAL A 47 4.09 -12.57 -2.54
N PRO A 48 3.29 -13.53 -3.02
CA PRO A 48 3.57 -14.95 -2.82
C PRO A 48 4.90 -15.35 -3.47
N ALA A 49 5.60 -16.33 -2.88
CA ALA A 49 6.93 -16.73 -3.34
C ALA A 49 6.99 -17.21 -4.83
N GLN A 50 5.88 -17.66 -5.36
CA GLN A 50 5.76 -18.11 -6.77
C GLN A 50 5.39 -16.99 -7.74
N ASN A 51 5.06 -15.80 -7.26
CA ASN A 51 4.66 -14.67 -8.11
C ASN A 51 5.80 -13.67 -8.27
N THR A 52 5.82 -13.02 -9.41
CA THR A 52 6.60 -11.80 -9.60
C THR A 52 5.90 -10.61 -8.93
N LEU A 53 6.66 -9.55 -8.72
CA LEU A 53 6.11 -8.31 -8.17
C LEU A 53 5.00 -7.73 -9.05
N ASP A 54 5.18 -7.74 -10.38
CA ASP A 54 4.19 -7.21 -11.33
C ASP A 54 2.91 -8.06 -11.37
N GLU A 55 3.02 -9.39 -11.25
CA GLU A 55 1.85 -10.29 -11.14
C GLU A 55 1.06 -10.02 -9.84
N ALA A 56 1.76 -9.87 -8.72
CA ALA A 56 1.12 -9.55 -7.46
C ALA A 56 0.46 -8.17 -7.51
N LEU A 57 1.14 -7.15 -8.04
CA LEU A 57 0.59 -5.81 -8.23
C LEU A 57 -0.71 -5.84 -9.06
N ALA A 58 -0.70 -6.54 -10.18
CA ALA A 58 -1.87 -6.62 -11.06
C ALA A 58 -3.05 -7.33 -10.38
N ARG A 59 -2.79 -8.47 -9.74
CA ARG A 59 -3.79 -9.29 -9.06
C ARG A 59 -4.43 -8.53 -7.91
N GLU A 60 -3.61 -8.02 -6.97
CA GLU A 60 -4.09 -7.31 -5.79
C GLU A 60 -4.85 -6.02 -6.17
N THR A 61 -4.37 -5.29 -7.20
CA THR A 61 -5.06 -4.07 -7.67
C THR A 61 -6.47 -4.40 -8.20
N TRP A 62 -6.63 -5.55 -8.86
CA TRP A 62 -7.96 -6.00 -9.28
C TRP A 62 -8.79 -6.50 -8.10
N GLU A 63 -8.26 -7.37 -7.25
CA GLU A 63 -8.98 -7.99 -6.14
C GLU A 63 -9.46 -6.95 -5.12
N GLU A 64 -8.58 -6.05 -4.69
CA GLU A 64 -8.92 -5.04 -3.69
C GLU A 64 -9.63 -3.81 -4.26
N ALA A 65 -9.23 -3.32 -5.44
CA ALA A 65 -9.71 -2.04 -5.96
C ALA A 65 -10.54 -2.12 -7.26
N GLY A 66 -10.68 -3.29 -7.88
CA GLY A 66 -11.41 -3.46 -9.14
C GLY A 66 -10.81 -2.68 -10.31
N LEU A 67 -9.51 -2.36 -10.24
CA LEU A 67 -8.82 -1.57 -11.25
C LEU A 67 -7.85 -2.44 -12.05
N LEU A 68 -7.78 -2.21 -13.34
CA LEU A 68 -6.75 -2.81 -14.20
C LEU A 68 -5.55 -1.86 -14.28
N LEU A 69 -4.34 -2.38 -14.17
CA LEU A 69 -3.11 -1.56 -14.29
C LEU A 69 -3.03 -0.86 -15.65
N SER A 70 -3.58 -1.45 -16.71
CA SER A 70 -3.68 -0.85 -18.05
C SER A 70 -4.51 0.43 -18.09
N ASP A 71 -5.43 0.59 -17.15
CA ASP A 71 -6.33 1.74 -17.05
C ASP A 71 -5.75 2.87 -16.18
N LEU A 72 -4.58 2.63 -15.59
CA LEU A 72 -3.91 3.57 -14.68
C LEU A 72 -2.72 4.23 -15.40
N PRO A 73 -2.88 5.46 -15.89
CA PRO A 73 -1.77 6.20 -16.48
C PRO A 73 -0.69 6.51 -15.45
N ALA A 74 0.53 6.72 -15.95
CA ALA A 74 1.70 7.09 -15.16
C ALA A 74 2.04 6.11 -14.02
N LEU A 75 1.74 4.80 -14.18
CA LEU A 75 2.18 3.79 -13.24
C LEU A 75 3.70 3.79 -13.16
N THR A 76 4.23 4.07 -11.98
CA THR A 76 5.67 4.25 -11.75
C THR A 76 6.08 3.54 -10.48
N TYR A 77 7.20 2.82 -10.54
CA TYR A 77 7.84 2.27 -9.34
C TYR A 77 8.40 3.41 -8.48
N GLY A 78 7.93 3.52 -7.24
CA GLY A 78 8.34 4.59 -6.33
C GLY A 78 9.53 4.23 -5.46
N GLY A 79 9.69 2.96 -5.13
CA GLY A 79 10.80 2.49 -4.30
C GLY A 79 10.43 1.34 -3.37
N ARG A 80 11.28 1.09 -2.39
CA ARG A 80 11.07 0.07 -1.35
C ARG A 80 11.24 0.68 0.02
N VAL A 81 10.32 0.35 0.93
CA VAL A 81 10.48 0.55 2.36
C VAL A 81 10.62 -0.80 3.05
N SER A 82 11.25 -0.84 4.22
CA SER A 82 11.41 -2.09 4.96
C SER A 82 11.02 -1.89 6.41
N LEU A 83 10.17 -2.77 6.90
CA LEU A 83 9.73 -2.80 8.28
C LEU A 83 10.35 -4.01 8.99
N ARG A 84 10.95 -3.77 10.14
CA ARG A 84 11.48 -4.81 11.02
C ARG A 84 10.73 -4.76 12.34
N ARG A 85 10.12 -5.86 12.70
CA ARG A 85 9.44 -5.99 14.00
C ARG A 85 9.78 -7.31 14.68
N PRO A 86 9.73 -7.39 16.03
CA PRO A 86 9.83 -8.65 16.72
C PRO A 86 8.74 -9.61 16.23
N ALA A 87 9.10 -10.86 15.96
CA ALA A 87 8.11 -11.89 15.74
C ALA A 87 7.42 -12.17 17.07
N HIS A 88 6.14 -11.80 17.20
CA HIS A 88 5.36 -12.22 18.35
C HIS A 88 5.15 -13.73 18.25
N GLU A 89 5.47 -14.44 19.34
CA GLU A 89 5.28 -15.87 19.46
C GLU A 89 3.79 -16.21 19.29
N ALA A 90 3.41 -16.63 18.09
CA ALA A 90 2.07 -17.17 17.86
C ALA A 90 1.90 -18.60 18.40
N ASN A 91 2.98 -19.25 18.91
CA ASN A 91 2.92 -20.56 19.57
C ASN A 91 4.09 -20.74 20.56
N HIS A 92 3.76 -21.00 21.80
CA HIS A 92 4.63 -21.32 22.93
C HIS A 92 5.40 -22.63 22.76
N THR A 93 6.28 -22.77 21.81
CA THR A 93 7.22 -23.89 21.80
C THR A 93 8.52 -23.49 21.11
N MET A 94 9.57 -23.34 21.91
CA MET A 94 10.96 -23.05 21.57
C MET A 94 11.32 -21.56 21.62
N GLY A 95 11.87 -21.12 22.74
CA GLY A 95 12.38 -19.78 22.97
C GLY A 95 13.47 -19.37 21.98
N GLY A 96 13.15 -18.47 21.10
CA GLY A 96 14.07 -17.79 20.23
C GLY A 96 13.42 -16.47 19.76
N ALA A 97 13.96 -15.35 20.25
CA ALA A 97 13.56 -14.04 19.75
C ALA A 97 13.86 -13.95 18.24
N GLY A 98 12.84 -14.12 17.40
CA GLY A 98 12.90 -13.93 15.96
C GLY A 98 12.49 -12.52 15.57
N TYR A 99 12.91 -12.08 14.39
CA TYR A 99 12.43 -10.85 13.77
C TYR A 99 11.72 -11.19 12.46
N MET A 100 10.63 -10.50 12.20
CA MET A 100 10.04 -10.40 10.87
C MET A 100 10.62 -9.18 10.17
N VAL A 101 11.03 -9.36 8.93
CA VAL A 101 11.41 -8.28 8.03
C VAL A 101 10.43 -8.29 6.87
N GLU A 102 9.75 -7.21 6.66
CA GLU A 102 8.87 -7.03 5.54
C GLU A 102 9.44 -6.00 4.58
N HIS A 103 9.61 -6.39 3.34
CA HIS A 103 10.01 -5.50 2.25
C HIS A 103 8.76 -5.12 1.46
N ILE A 104 8.48 -3.83 1.40
CA ILE A 104 7.30 -3.29 0.73
C ILE A 104 7.76 -2.49 -0.47
N ASP A 105 7.54 -3.05 -1.65
CA ASP A 105 7.70 -2.33 -2.91
C ASP A 105 6.45 -1.51 -3.18
N TRP A 106 6.60 -0.23 -3.51
CA TRP A 106 5.44 0.62 -3.74
C TRP A 106 5.50 1.31 -5.10
N PHE A 107 4.30 1.52 -5.64
CA PHE A 107 4.07 2.14 -6.92
C PHE A 107 3.17 3.36 -6.77
N LEU A 108 3.32 4.30 -7.70
CA LEU A 108 2.45 5.44 -7.88
C LEU A 108 1.65 5.25 -9.16
N ALA A 109 0.37 5.62 -9.15
CA ALA A 109 -0.44 5.69 -10.35
C ALA A 109 -1.41 6.87 -10.26
N ASP A 110 -1.69 7.49 -11.41
CA ASP A 110 -2.79 8.43 -11.54
C ASP A 110 -4.09 7.64 -11.78
N VAL A 111 -5.07 7.86 -10.92
CA VAL A 111 -6.40 7.28 -11.07
C VAL A 111 -7.27 8.31 -11.81
N PRO A 112 -7.76 7.99 -13.01
CA PRO A 112 -8.54 8.96 -13.81
C PRO A 112 -9.72 9.52 -13.04
N VAL A 113 -9.96 10.81 -13.20
CA VAL A 113 -11.13 11.50 -12.60
C VAL A 113 -12.41 10.75 -12.96
N GLY A 114 -13.22 10.44 -11.94
CA GLY A 114 -14.46 9.68 -12.11
C GLY A 114 -14.29 8.15 -12.08
N ARG A 115 -13.05 7.64 -12.07
CA ARG A 115 -12.81 6.22 -11.80
C ARG A 115 -12.85 5.98 -10.29
N VAL A 116 -13.82 5.22 -9.84
CA VAL A 116 -14.02 4.90 -8.42
C VAL A 116 -13.56 3.46 -8.19
N PRO A 117 -12.65 3.22 -7.23
CA PRO A 117 -12.29 1.86 -6.84
C PRO A 117 -13.50 1.10 -6.29
N ASP A 118 -13.52 -0.21 -6.55
CA ASP A 118 -14.60 -1.11 -6.10
C ASP A 118 -14.02 -2.45 -5.68
N ASN A 119 -14.25 -2.86 -4.43
CA ASN A 119 -13.68 -4.08 -3.87
C ASN A 119 -14.32 -5.34 -4.47
N GLN A 120 -13.48 -6.33 -4.85
CA GLN A 120 -13.91 -7.57 -5.48
C GLN A 120 -13.83 -8.79 -4.56
N ASP A 121 -13.03 -8.75 -3.50
CA ASP A 121 -12.73 -9.92 -2.64
C ASP A 121 -13.28 -9.83 -1.21
N GLY A 122 -13.80 -8.68 -0.82
CA GLY A 122 -14.35 -8.44 0.53
C GLY A 122 -13.30 -8.05 1.58
N GLU A 123 -12.07 -7.77 1.19
CA GLU A 123 -11.00 -7.36 2.10
C GLU A 123 -11.00 -5.86 2.42
N VAL A 124 -11.73 -5.07 1.64
CA VAL A 124 -11.89 -3.62 1.78
C VAL A 124 -13.34 -3.28 2.13
N ASP A 125 -13.53 -2.49 3.17
CA ASP A 125 -14.86 -2.01 3.60
C ASP A 125 -15.34 -0.84 2.72
N ASN A 126 -14.49 0.15 2.53
CA ASN A 126 -14.79 1.28 1.64
C ASN A 126 -13.51 1.97 1.13
N PHE A 127 -13.71 2.86 0.15
CA PHE A 127 -12.69 3.76 -0.35
C PHE A 127 -13.06 5.22 -0.08
N SER A 128 -12.05 6.04 0.19
CA SER A 128 -12.20 7.47 0.38
C SER A 128 -11.21 8.23 -0.49
N LEU A 129 -11.68 9.29 -1.12
CA LEU A 129 -10.83 10.22 -1.86
C LEU A 129 -10.51 11.40 -0.96
N LEU A 130 -9.31 11.45 -0.43
CA LEU A 130 -8.86 12.46 0.54
C LEU A 130 -8.08 13.56 -0.17
N ASP A 131 -8.38 14.82 0.15
CA ASP A 131 -7.50 15.92 -0.18
C ASP A 131 -6.21 15.86 0.67
N MET A 132 -5.22 16.65 0.32
CA MET A 132 -3.91 16.60 0.97
C MET A 132 -3.98 16.96 2.46
N GLU A 133 -4.81 17.93 2.85
CA GLU A 133 -4.97 18.34 4.24
C GLU A 133 -5.57 17.21 5.09
N THR A 134 -6.65 16.61 4.60
CA THR A 134 -7.33 15.47 5.23
C THR A 134 -6.41 14.25 5.29
N LEU A 135 -5.67 13.95 4.22
CA LEU A 135 -4.69 12.86 4.19
C LEU A 135 -3.63 13.04 5.28
N LEU A 136 -3.02 14.22 5.37
CA LEU A 136 -2.00 14.52 6.37
C LEU A 136 -2.57 14.46 7.79
N SER A 137 -3.75 15.02 8.03
CA SER A 137 -4.37 14.96 9.36
C SER A 137 -4.71 13.53 9.77
N THR A 138 -5.15 12.68 8.83
CA THR A 138 -5.44 11.27 9.05
C THR A 138 -4.16 10.47 9.34
N LEU A 139 -3.07 10.78 8.63
CA LEU A 139 -1.76 10.16 8.84
C LEU A 139 -1.18 10.52 10.21
N TYR A 140 -1.19 11.81 10.57
CA TYR A 140 -0.75 12.27 11.90
C TYR A 140 -1.66 11.75 13.03
N GLY A 141 -2.94 11.51 12.75
CA GLY A 141 -3.90 10.89 13.67
C GLY A 141 -3.69 9.39 13.87
N GLN A 142 -2.65 8.79 13.26
CA GLN A 142 -2.30 7.36 13.37
C GLN A 142 -3.45 6.43 12.99
N LYS A 143 -4.23 6.79 11.97
CA LYS A 143 -5.37 6.00 11.51
C LYS A 143 -5.02 5.03 10.39
N PHE A 144 -3.82 5.12 9.85
CA PHE A 144 -3.29 4.20 8.84
C PHE A 144 -2.56 3.02 9.47
N THR A 145 -2.50 1.90 8.75
CA THR A 145 -1.58 0.81 9.09
C THR A 145 -0.14 1.33 9.12
N THR A 146 0.73 0.65 9.85
CA THR A 146 2.16 1.02 9.91
C THR A 146 2.78 1.00 8.52
N GLU A 147 2.47 -0.04 7.75
CA GLU A 147 2.95 -0.25 6.38
C GLU A 147 2.52 0.90 5.46
N ALA A 148 1.22 1.22 5.45
CA ALA A 148 0.70 2.34 4.67
C ALA A 148 1.31 3.68 5.10
N SER A 149 1.49 3.91 6.40
CA SER A 149 2.12 5.12 6.91
C SER A 149 3.53 5.30 6.39
N MET A 150 4.33 4.22 6.35
CA MET A 150 5.70 4.26 5.81
C MET A 150 5.71 4.51 4.31
N VAL A 151 4.84 3.81 3.57
CA VAL A 151 4.71 4.00 2.11
C VAL A 151 4.26 5.42 1.77
N LEU A 152 3.24 5.94 2.46
CA LEU A 152 2.73 7.30 2.24
C LEU A 152 3.79 8.36 2.57
N ALA A 153 4.55 8.20 3.65
CA ALA A 153 5.64 9.11 3.97
C ALA A 153 6.71 9.12 2.87
N ALA A 154 7.08 7.94 2.34
CA ALA A 154 8.02 7.82 1.21
C ALA A 154 7.46 8.43 -0.07
N ALA A 155 6.18 8.18 -0.38
CA ALA A 155 5.50 8.70 -1.56
C ALA A 155 5.39 10.24 -1.53
N LEU A 156 5.00 10.82 -0.40
CA LEU A 156 4.91 12.27 -0.22
C LEU A 156 6.28 12.94 -0.34
N GLY A 157 7.35 12.29 0.15
CA GLY A 157 8.72 12.74 -0.04
C GLY A 157 9.15 12.70 -1.51
N ALA A 158 8.75 11.67 -2.25
CA ALA A 158 9.07 11.50 -3.67
C ALA A 158 8.30 12.48 -4.57
N ILE A 159 7.05 12.79 -4.26
CA ILE A 159 6.23 13.77 -5.00
C ILE A 159 6.84 15.18 -4.92
N ASN A 160 7.47 15.50 -3.80
CA ASN A 160 8.12 16.80 -3.56
C ASN A 160 9.61 16.81 -3.96
N GLY A 161 10.15 15.70 -4.44
CA GLY A 161 11.56 15.53 -4.85
C GLY A 161 11.71 14.76 -6.17
N PRO A 162 12.93 14.61 -6.73
CA PRO A 162 13.12 13.84 -7.95
C PRO A 162 12.91 12.33 -7.71
N LEU A 163 11.95 11.75 -8.43
CA LEU A 163 11.70 10.29 -8.48
C LEU A 163 12.84 9.59 -9.24
N ASN A 164 13.82 9.03 -8.56
CA ASN A 164 14.95 8.32 -9.17
C ASN A 164 15.39 7.08 -8.36
N ALA A 165 14.48 6.19 -8.01
CA ALA A 165 14.85 4.91 -7.41
C ALA A 165 14.90 3.80 -8.49
N PRO A 166 16.03 3.06 -8.66
CA PRO A 166 16.09 1.92 -9.58
C PRO A 166 15.27 0.74 -9.02
N ARG A 167 14.56 0.02 -9.91
CA ARG A 167 13.87 -1.23 -9.51
C ARG A 167 14.90 -2.26 -9.05
N PRO A 168 14.62 -3.04 -8.00
CA PRO A 168 15.41 -4.23 -7.69
C PRO A 168 15.23 -5.28 -8.79
N ASN A 169 16.33 -5.90 -9.18
CA ASN A 169 16.35 -7.05 -10.10
C ASN A 169 15.74 -8.29 -9.43
#